data_dbfb052d22c0784e9eccacb4cac93e16
#
_entry.id   dbfb052d22c0784e9eccacb4cac93e16
#
_cell.length_a   1.000
_cell.length_b   1.000
_cell.length_c   1.000
_cell.angle_alpha   90.00
_cell.angle_beta   90.00
_cell.angle_gamma   90.00
#
_symmetry.space_group_name_H-M   'P 1'
#
loop_
_entity.id
_entity.type
_entity.pdbx_description
1 polymer ?
#
loop_
_entity_poly.entity_id
_entity_poly.type
_entity_poly.pdbx_seq_one_letter_code
_entity_poly.pdbx_strand_id
1 'polypeptide(L)'
;MDTTDTTFRIYPIGIQNFEQLRNNNNVYIDKTELIYRLANTNKAYFLTRPRRFGKSLLVSTLHAYFRGKKDLFQGLAMERLEKEWNVYPVLHLDFSMTKYTALSDLLGQLNLNLYDWEKLYGKEEVEGTPAERFRGVIRRAYEQTGKPVVVLIDEYDAPLLDSNHLPELQNELREEMRKFFSPLKAQGEYLRFLFLTGISKFSQMSIFSELNNLQNISMRDDYSAICGITERELRTQLKTDIEMMAQANNETYEEACTHLKQQYDGYHFSENCEDIYNPFSLFNAFAQKKYANFWFSTGTPTFLINILQQSNFDIRELDGATATAEQFDAPTSVITDPLPVLYQSGYLTIKGYDPEFQLYTLAYPNKEVRKGFIESLMPAYVHLPARENTFYVVSFIKDLRAGKLTECLERIRSFFASIPNDLENKQEKHYQTIFYLLFRLMGQYVDTEVKSAIGRADVVVKMQDAIYVFEFKVDGTPEEALEQINSKGYIIPYQPDHRKVVKVGVNFDSATRSIGDWKIVEEV
;
A
#
# COMPACT_ATOMS: atom_id res chain seq x y z
N MET A 1 15.06 -44.77 -7.99
CA MET A 1 15.76 -43.63 -7.34
C MET A 1 15.49 -42.41 -8.19
N ASP A 2 14.36 -41.76 -7.95
CA ASP A 2 14.06 -40.50 -8.60
C ASP A 2 14.83 -39.39 -7.88
N THR A 3 15.87 -38.93 -8.54
CA THR A 3 16.55 -37.69 -8.15
C THR A 3 15.58 -36.55 -8.42
N THR A 4 14.82 -36.14 -7.40
CA THR A 4 14.12 -34.85 -7.42
C THR A 4 15.20 -33.78 -7.56
N ASP A 5 15.31 -33.29 -8.78
CA ASP A 5 16.11 -32.10 -9.13
C ASP A 5 15.51 -30.94 -8.36
N THR A 6 16.00 -30.68 -7.15
CA THR A 6 15.67 -29.52 -6.36
C THR A 6 16.34 -28.31 -7.02
N THR A 7 15.80 -27.90 -8.16
CA THR A 7 16.21 -26.66 -8.82
C THR A 7 16.00 -25.53 -7.81
N PHE A 8 17.12 -24.99 -7.32
CA PHE A 8 17.12 -23.89 -6.37
C PHE A 8 16.40 -22.68 -6.99
N ARG A 9 15.19 -22.35 -6.49
CA ARG A 9 14.41 -21.23 -7.01
C ARG A 9 14.95 -19.92 -6.45
N ILE A 10 15.33 -19.00 -7.32
CA ILE A 10 15.85 -17.69 -6.95
C ILE A 10 14.73 -16.65 -7.07
N TYR A 11 14.26 -16.14 -5.94
CA TYR A 11 13.22 -15.12 -5.92
C TYR A 11 13.77 -13.72 -6.23
N PRO A 12 13.05 -12.88 -7.00
CA PRO A 12 13.51 -11.58 -7.45
C PRO A 12 13.37 -10.49 -6.38
N ILE A 13 13.78 -10.79 -5.14
CA ILE A 13 13.67 -9.84 -4.03
C ILE A 13 14.63 -8.67 -4.26
N GLY A 14 14.06 -7.46 -4.48
CA GLY A 14 14.83 -6.25 -4.76
C GLY A 14 15.32 -6.11 -6.21
N ILE A 15 15.04 -7.06 -7.11
CA ILE A 15 15.40 -6.97 -8.53
C ILE A 15 14.27 -6.27 -9.29
N GLN A 16 14.61 -5.14 -9.93
CA GLN A 16 13.69 -4.33 -10.73
C GLN A 16 14.02 -4.38 -12.23
N ASN A 17 15.17 -4.92 -12.59
CA ASN A 17 15.65 -4.99 -13.98
C ASN A 17 15.27 -6.33 -14.61
N PHE A 18 14.46 -6.30 -15.67
CA PHE A 18 13.96 -7.48 -16.37
C PHE A 18 15.08 -8.31 -17.01
N GLU A 19 16.08 -7.67 -17.62
CA GLU A 19 17.22 -8.35 -18.22
C GLU A 19 18.04 -9.11 -17.17
N GLN A 20 18.34 -8.48 -16.04
CA GLN A 20 19.02 -9.12 -14.92
C GLN A 20 18.21 -10.30 -14.39
N LEU A 21 16.90 -10.14 -14.24
CA LEU A 21 15.99 -11.16 -13.75
C LEU A 21 16.00 -12.39 -14.66
N ARG A 22 15.91 -12.17 -15.97
CA ARG A 22 15.90 -13.26 -16.98
C ARG A 22 17.25 -13.95 -17.07
N ASN A 23 18.35 -13.20 -17.12
CA ASN A 23 19.71 -13.73 -17.23
C ASN A 23 20.12 -14.53 -15.99
N ASN A 24 19.64 -14.16 -14.81
CA ASN A 24 19.89 -14.86 -13.56
C ASN A 24 18.92 -16.03 -13.30
N ASN A 25 18.01 -16.31 -14.22
CA ASN A 25 16.96 -17.33 -14.07
C ASN A 25 16.14 -17.18 -12.78
N ASN A 26 15.84 -15.93 -12.40
CA ASN A 26 14.95 -15.65 -11.28
C ASN A 26 13.50 -16.04 -11.62
N VAL A 27 12.70 -16.32 -10.59
CA VAL A 27 11.27 -16.51 -10.73
C VAL A 27 10.64 -15.25 -11.35
N TYR A 28 9.91 -15.43 -12.44
CA TYR A 28 9.17 -14.37 -13.11
C TYR A 28 7.71 -14.77 -13.30
N ILE A 29 6.79 -13.95 -12.82
CA ILE A 29 5.36 -14.11 -13.10
C ILE A 29 5.05 -13.43 -14.43
N ASP A 30 4.67 -14.22 -15.43
CA ASP A 30 4.53 -13.74 -16.80
C ASP A 30 3.33 -12.79 -16.97
N LYS A 31 3.63 -11.51 -17.13
CA LYS A 31 2.68 -10.44 -17.43
C LYS A 31 2.76 -9.98 -18.90
N THR A 32 3.58 -10.65 -19.70
CA THR A 32 3.95 -10.14 -21.03
C THR A 32 2.79 -10.12 -22.02
N GLU A 33 1.70 -10.88 -21.82
CA GLU A 33 0.47 -10.74 -22.60
C GLU A 33 -0.19 -9.38 -22.38
N LEU A 34 -0.34 -8.96 -21.13
CA LEU A 34 -0.89 -7.63 -20.78
C LEU A 34 0.01 -6.50 -21.28
N ILE A 35 1.33 -6.68 -21.17
CA ILE A 35 2.33 -5.72 -21.65
C ILE A 35 2.27 -5.59 -23.18
N TYR A 36 2.14 -6.69 -23.90
CA TYR A 36 1.95 -6.67 -25.35
C TYR A 36 0.68 -5.92 -25.76
N ARG A 37 -0.44 -6.19 -25.08
CA ARG A 37 -1.70 -5.48 -25.31
C ARG A 37 -1.55 -4.00 -25.02
N LEU A 38 -0.94 -3.61 -23.89
CA LEU A 38 -0.67 -2.23 -23.51
C LEU A 38 0.14 -1.50 -24.61
N ALA A 39 1.24 -2.11 -25.06
CA ALA A 39 2.15 -1.52 -26.04
C ALA A 39 1.52 -1.35 -27.43
N ASN A 40 0.44 -2.09 -27.76
CA ASN A 40 -0.15 -2.13 -29.10
C ASN A 40 -1.60 -1.60 -29.19
N THR A 41 -2.18 -1.15 -28.06
CA THR A 41 -3.56 -0.64 -28.08
C THR A 41 -3.62 0.89 -28.16
N ASN A 42 -2.81 1.60 -27.39
CA ASN A 42 -2.76 3.07 -27.39
C ASN A 42 -1.33 3.59 -27.25
N LYS A 43 -1.14 4.91 -27.34
CA LYS A 43 0.18 5.54 -27.33
C LYS A 43 0.63 6.04 -25.97
N ALA A 44 -0.27 6.45 -25.07
CA ALA A 44 0.08 7.12 -23.84
C ALA A 44 -0.70 6.59 -22.64
N TYR A 45 0.01 6.15 -21.61
CA TYR A 45 -0.58 5.55 -20.42
C TYR A 45 0.03 6.09 -19.12
N PHE A 46 -0.84 6.11 -18.11
CA PHE A 46 -0.49 6.43 -16.74
C PHE A 46 -0.94 5.30 -15.80
N LEU A 47 -0.04 4.86 -14.93
CA LEU A 47 -0.31 3.80 -13.96
C LEU A 47 0.21 4.18 -12.57
N THR A 48 -0.66 4.16 -11.57
CA THR A 48 -0.25 4.14 -10.16
C THR A 48 -0.45 2.75 -9.58
N ARG A 49 0.49 2.35 -8.72
CA ARG A 49 0.40 1.17 -7.85
C ARG A 49 1.17 1.45 -6.56
N PRO A 50 0.80 0.86 -5.45
CA PRO A 50 1.58 0.96 -4.22
C PRO A 50 3.04 0.56 -4.41
N ARG A 51 3.88 0.91 -3.45
CA ARG A 51 5.28 0.45 -3.43
C ARG A 51 5.36 -1.07 -3.45
N ARG A 52 6.41 -1.62 -4.10
CA ARG A 52 6.71 -3.06 -4.15
C ARG A 52 5.76 -3.92 -4.98
N PHE A 53 4.95 -3.33 -5.86
CA PHE A 53 4.07 -4.05 -6.79
C PHE A 53 4.70 -4.42 -8.13
N GLY A 54 5.95 -4.02 -8.39
CA GLY A 54 6.65 -4.36 -9.64
C GLY A 54 6.50 -3.34 -10.76
N LYS A 55 6.18 -2.06 -10.45
CA LYS A 55 6.13 -0.96 -11.44
C LYS A 55 7.41 -0.82 -12.24
N SER A 56 8.55 -0.70 -11.56
CA SER A 56 9.86 -0.55 -12.20
C SER A 56 10.24 -1.79 -13.03
N LEU A 57 9.82 -2.99 -12.62
CA LEU A 57 9.97 -4.20 -13.42
C LEU A 57 9.12 -4.13 -14.70
N LEU A 58 7.89 -3.62 -14.63
CA LEU A 58 7.04 -3.37 -15.80
C LEU A 58 7.72 -2.38 -16.76
N VAL A 59 8.24 -1.25 -16.25
CA VAL A 59 8.99 -0.26 -17.06
C VAL A 59 10.21 -0.92 -17.70
N SER A 60 10.98 -1.69 -16.96
CA SER A 60 12.15 -2.41 -17.47
C SER A 60 11.78 -3.47 -18.52
N THR A 61 10.62 -4.14 -18.38
CA THR A 61 10.11 -5.11 -19.37
C THR A 61 9.70 -4.38 -20.66
N LEU A 62 9.00 -3.25 -20.57
CA LEU A 62 8.67 -2.38 -21.70
C LEU A 62 9.94 -1.88 -22.41
N HIS A 63 10.95 -1.47 -21.64
CA HIS A 63 12.25 -1.05 -22.17
C HIS A 63 12.91 -2.17 -23.00
N ALA A 64 12.97 -3.39 -22.45
CA ALA A 64 13.53 -4.55 -23.14
C ALA A 64 12.73 -4.90 -24.41
N TYR A 65 11.40 -4.85 -24.36
CA TYR A 65 10.53 -5.09 -25.51
C TYR A 65 10.76 -4.09 -26.64
N PHE A 66 10.73 -2.78 -26.36
CA PHE A 66 10.92 -1.76 -27.39
C PHE A 66 12.37 -1.67 -27.90
N ARG A 67 13.33 -2.22 -27.16
CA ARG A 67 14.72 -2.41 -27.62
C ARG A 67 14.91 -3.67 -28.45
N GLY A 68 13.84 -4.44 -28.72
CA GLY A 68 13.87 -5.64 -29.55
C GLY A 68 14.65 -6.80 -28.94
N LYS A 69 14.81 -6.88 -27.61
CA LYS A 69 15.57 -7.92 -26.89
C LYS A 69 14.81 -9.24 -26.83
N LYS A 70 14.53 -9.83 -28.00
CA LYS A 70 13.72 -11.05 -28.15
C LYS A 70 14.12 -12.19 -27.22
N ASP A 71 15.41 -12.43 -27.05
CA ASP A 71 15.93 -13.58 -26.31
C ASP A 71 15.48 -13.55 -24.82
N LEU A 72 15.26 -12.37 -24.25
CA LEU A 72 14.76 -12.23 -22.89
C LEU A 72 13.31 -12.71 -22.71
N PHE A 73 12.55 -12.79 -23.79
CA PHE A 73 11.12 -13.19 -23.77
C PHE A 73 10.90 -14.66 -24.10
N GLN A 74 11.97 -15.43 -24.26
CA GLN A 74 11.87 -16.86 -24.54
C GLN A 74 11.03 -17.58 -23.46
N GLY A 75 10.04 -18.35 -23.90
CA GLY A 75 9.12 -19.08 -23.02
C GLY A 75 7.99 -18.23 -22.42
N LEU A 76 7.93 -16.92 -22.68
CA LEU A 76 6.88 -16.02 -22.21
C LEU A 76 5.79 -15.83 -23.29
N ALA A 77 4.62 -15.34 -22.86
CA ALA A 77 3.48 -15.11 -23.75
C ALA A 77 3.82 -14.18 -24.93
N MET A 78 4.61 -13.14 -24.70
CA MET A 78 5.01 -12.17 -25.72
C MET A 78 5.80 -12.80 -26.89
N GLU A 79 6.58 -13.86 -26.64
CA GLU A 79 7.32 -14.55 -27.71
C GLU A 79 6.38 -15.09 -28.81
N ARG A 80 5.18 -15.52 -28.41
CA ARG A 80 4.15 -16.04 -29.33
C ARG A 80 3.34 -14.94 -30.01
N LEU A 81 3.17 -13.81 -29.33
CA LEU A 81 2.35 -12.68 -29.77
C LEU A 81 3.10 -11.74 -30.71
N GLU A 82 4.37 -11.41 -30.38
CA GLU A 82 5.19 -10.50 -31.17
C GLU A 82 5.91 -11.24 -32.29
N LYS A 83 5.82 -10.72 -33.52
CA LYS A 83 6.43 -11.33 -34.71
C LYS A 83 7.59 -10.52 -35.29
N GLU A 84 7.55 -9.20 -35.13
CA GLU A 84 8.47 -8.30 -35.83
C GLU A 84 9.68 -7.91 -35.01
N TRP A 85 9.54 -7.82 -33.67
CA TRP A 85 10.62 -7.41 -32.74
C TRP A 85 11.35 -6.14 -33.18
N ASN A 86 10.57 -5.13 -33.57
CA ASN A 86 11.10 -3.85 -34.00
C ASN A 86 11.91 -3.18 -32.89
N VAL A 87 13.03 -2.55 -33.28
CA VAL A 87 13.88 -1.76 -32.39
C VAL A 87 13.48 -0.29 -32.48
N TYR A 88 13.17 0.32 -31.35
CA TYR A 88 12.82 1.73 -31.22
C TYR A 88 13.86 2.48 -30.39
N PRO A 89 14.06 3.81 -30.61
CA PRO A 89 14.76 4.63 -29.65
C PRO A 89 13.94 4.75 -28.36
N VAL A 90 14.56 4.43 -27.21
CA VAL A 90 13.90 4.45 -25.90
C VAL A 90 14.59 5.48 -25.02
N LEU A 91 13.83 6.46 -24.55
CA LEU A 91 14.25 7.45 -23.56
C LEU A 91 13.62 7.05 -22.22
N HIS A 92 14.44 6.67 -21.25
CA HIS A 92 13.98 6.22 -19.93
C HIS A 92 14.45 7.21 -18.85
N LEU A 93 13.49 7.72 -18.07
CA LEU A 93 13.73 8.54 -16.88
C LEU A 93 13.30 7.74 -15.65
N ASP A 94 14.19 7.67 -14.66
CA ASP A 94 13.90 7.11 -13.34
C ASP A 94 14.19 8.19 -12.29
N PHE A 95 13.13 8.67 -11.63
CA PHE A 95 13.22 9.71 -10.60
C PHE A 95 13.54 9.15 -9.20
N SER A 96 13.65 7.84 -9.03
CA SER A 96 14.00 7.23 -7.74
C SER A 96 15.48 7.34 -7.38
N MET A 97 16.34 7.73 -8.34
CA MET A 97 17.80 7.68 -8.20
C MET A 97 18.37 8.82 -7.35
N THR A 98 17.61 9.88 -7.11
CA THR A 98 18.06 11.10 -6.40
C THR A 98 17.11 11.39 -5.23
N LYS A 99 17.61 12.09 -4.20
CA LYS A 99 16.79 12.72 -3.17
C LYS A 99 16.61 14.19 -3.49
N TYR A 100 15.37 14.68 -3.42
CA TYR A 100 15.00 16.02 -3.88
C TYR A 100 14.83 16.96 -2.68
N THR A 101 15.91 17.61 -2.30
CA THR A 101 15.98 18.59 -1.20
C THR A 101 16.11 20.02 -1.69
N ALA A 102 16.40 20.20 -2.97
CA ALA A 102 16.50 21.49 -3.66
C ALA A 102 16.14 21.34 -5.14
N LEU A 103 15.78 22.45 -5.80
CA LEU A 103 15.53 22.48 -7.26
C LEU A 103 16.74 22.01 -8.09
N SER A 104 17.95 22.27 -7.60
CA SER A 104 19.20 21.80 -8.23
C SER A 104 19.30 20.29 -8.36
N ASP A 105 18.69 19.53 -7.45
CA ASP A 105 18.71 18.07 -7.50
C ASP A 105 17.90 17.56 -8.71
N LEU A 106 16.71 18.15 -8.95
CA LEU A 106 15.89 17.85 -10.11
C LEU A 106 16.61 18.25 -11.41
N LEU A 107 17.14 19.47 -11.47
CA LEU A 107 17.87 19.95 -12.65
C LEU A 107 19.11 19.09 -12.93
N GLY A 108 19.82 18.66 -11.90
CA GLY A 108 20.94 17.74 -12.01
C GLY A 108 20.55 16.42 -12.64
N GLN A 109 19.46 15.80 -12.14
CA GLN A 109 18.93 14.54 -12.68
C GLN A 109 18.48 14.68 -14.15
N LEU A 110 17.73 15.74 -14.48
CA LEU A 110 17.29 16.00 -15.86
C LEU A 110 18.49 16.22 -16.80
N ASN A 111 19.48 17.02 -16.38
CA ASN A 111 20.67 17.29 -17.17
C ASN A 111 21.51 16.03 -17.41
N LEU A 112 21.63 15.14 -16.44
CA LEU A 112 22.35 13.88 -16.61
C LEU A 112 21.69 12.99 -17.68
N ASN A 113 20.36 12.80 -17.61
CA ASN A 113 19.63 12.04 -18.62
C ASN A 113 19.75 12.68 -20.03
N LEU A 114 19.60 14.01 -20.11
CA LEU A 114 19.77 14.74 -21.37
C LEU A 114 21.17 14.57 -21.95
N TYR A 115 22.20 14.67 -21.13
CA TYR A 115 23.58 14.48 -21.55
C TYR A 115 23.82 13.07 -22.15
N ASP A 116 23.28 12.01 -21.52
CA ASP A 116 23.41 10.65 -22.03
C ASP A 116 22.68 10.45 -23.36
N TRP A 117 21.50 11.03 -23.52
CA TRP A 117 20.74 10.96 -24.78
C TRP A 117 21.40 11.84 -25.88
N GLU A 118 21.94 13.00 -25.53
CA GLU A 118 22.66 13.86 -26.45
C GLU A 118 23.96 13.24 -26.99
N LYS A 119 24.61 12.37 -26.19
CA LYS A 119 25.73 11.55 -26.70
C LYS A 119 25.29 10.61 -27.82
N LEU A 120 24.05 10.12 -27.77
CA LEU A 120 23.51 9.18 -28.76
C LEU A 120 22.94 9.90 -29.98
N TYR A 121 22.22 11.01 -29.77
CA TYR A 121 21.42 11.67 -30.80
C TYR A 121 21.88 13.08 -31.15
N GLY A 122 22.92 13.60 -30.49
CA GLY A 122 23.46 14.93 -30.69
C GLY A 122 22.72 16.04 -29.92
N LYS A 123 23.28 17.26 -30.00
CA LYS A 123 22.74 18.49 -29.39
C LYS A 123 22.89 19.64 -30.36
N GLU A 124 21.95 20.59 -30.39
CA GLU A 124 22.03 21.84 -31.13
C GLU A 124 22.38 23.01 -30.19
N GLU A 125 23.17 23.99 -30.66
CA GLU A 125 23.62 25.13 -29.83
C GLU A 125 22.48 26.03 -29.34
N VAL A 126 21.36 26.07 -30.09
CA VAL A 126 20.17 26.86 -29.74
C VAL A 126 19.32 26.25 -28.60
N GLU A 127 19.60 25.03 -28.19
CA GLU A 127 18.87 24.32 -27.14
C GLU A 127 19.45 24.69 -25.77
N GLY A 128 18.90 25.73 -25.14
CA GLY A 128 19.37 26.26 -23.86
C GLY A 128 18.75 25.61 -22.65
N THR A 129 17.42 25.37 -22.67
CA THR A 129 16.67 24.83 -21.52
C THR A 129 16.54 23.31 -21.56
N PRO A 130 16.35 22.63 -20.41
CA PRO A 130 16.09 21.20 -20.39
C PRO A 130 14.93 20.78 -21.29
N ALA A 131 13.86 21.56 -21.38
CA ALA A 131 12.70 21.29 -22.23
C ALA A 131 13.03 21.34 -23.72
N GLU A 132 13.80 22.36 -24.17
CA GLU A 132 14.25 22.49 -25.57
C GLU A 132 15.18 21.34 -25.95
N ARG A 133 16.11 20.99 -25.08
CA ARG A 133 17.02 19.86 -25.26
C ARG A 133 16.25 18.52 -25.36
N PHE A 134 15.27 18.31 -24.51
CA PHE A 134 14.42 17.12 -24.55
C PHE A 134 13.64 17.03 -25.87
N ARG A 135 13.05 18.15 -26.29
CA ARG A 135 12.39 18.26 -27.61
C ARG A 135 13.33 17.91 -28.74
N GLY A 136 14.54 18.47 -28.75
CA GLY A 136 15.56 18.24 -29.78
C GLY A 136 16.02 16.79 -29.80
N VAL A 137 16.24 16.16 -28.65
CA VAL A 137 16.58 14.72 -28.55
C VAL A 137 15.50 13.84 -29.18
N ILE A 138 14.20 14.07 -28.87
CA ILE A 138 13.08 13.29 -29.46
C ILE A 138 13.09 13.42 -30.97
N ARG A 139 13.19 14.64 -31.50
CA ARG A 139 13.21 14.89 -32.95
C ARG A 139 14.37 14.17 -33.63
N ARG A 140 15.62 14.39 -33.16
CA ARG A 140 16.82 13.79 -33.75
C ARG A 140 16.85 12.26 -33.62
N ALA A 141 16.36 11.70 -32.52
CA ALA A 141 16.24 10.26 -32.38
C ALA A 141 15.32 9.66 -33.45
N TYR A 142 14.19 10.32 -33.75
CA TYR A 142 13.30 9.94 -34.85
C TYR A 142 13.99 10.10 -36.23
N GLU A 143 14.58 11.24 -36.52
CA GLU A 143 15.23 11.54 -37.80
C GLU A 143 16.37 10.56 -38.11
N GLN A 144 17.21 10.22 -37.12
CA GLN A 144 18.34 9.31 -37.29
C GLN A 144 17.94 7.84 -37.42
N THR A 145 16.87 7.41 -36.76
CA THR A 145 16.48 6.00 -36.74
C THR A 145 15.35 5.65 -37.71
N GLY A 146 14.63 6.67 -38.21
CA GLY A 146 13.39 6.49 -38.96
C GLY A 146 12.27 5.81 -38.16
N LYS A 147 12.43 5.68 -36.84
CA LYS A 147 11.47 5.03 -35.94
C LYS A 147 10.98 6.01 -34.88
N PRO A 148 9.67 6.01 -34.55
CA PRO A 148 9.15 6.88 -33.50
C PRO A 148 9.69 6.47 -32.12
N VAL A 149 9.80 7.46 -31.24
CA VAL A 149 10.48 7.38 -29.94
C VAL A 149 9.54 6.79 -28.88
N VAL A 150 10.08 5.99 -28.00
CA VAL A 150 9.44 5.50 -26.78
C VAL A 150 9.95 6.30 -25.59
N VAL A 151 9.05 6.82 -24.76
CA VAL A 151 9.37 7.54 -23.52
C VAL A 151 8.80 6.77 -22.34
N LEU A 152 9.68 6.37 -21.42
CA LEU A 152 9.32 5.64 -20.20
C LEU A 152 9.73 6.48 -18.99
N ILE A 153 8.79 6.74 -18.08
CA ILE A 153 9.01 7.57 -16.89
C ILE A 153 8.61 6.78 -15.65
N ASP A 154 9.59 6.44 -14.82
CA ASP A 154 9.39 5.72 -13.57
C ASP A 154 9.49 6.66 -12.36
N GLU A 155 8.64 6.40 -11.35
CA GLU A 155 8.54 7.15 -10.09
C GLU A 155 8.49 8.68 -10.29
N TYR A 156 7.67 9.14 -11.26
CA TYR A 156 7.55 10.55 -11.64
C TYR A 156 7.19 11.47 -10.46
N ASP A 157 6.57 10.96 -9.43
CA ASP A 157 6.11 11.69 -8.24
C ASP A 157 7.17 11.75 -7.12
N ALA A 158 8.32 11.08 -7.26
CA ALA A 158 9.37 11.07 -6.25
C ALA A 158 9.86 12.49 -5.85
N PRO A 159 10.07 13.46 -6.77
CA PRO A 159 10.44 14.82 -6.40
C PRO A 159 9.43 15.50 -5.47
N LEU A 160 8.14 15.27 -5.71
CA LEU A 160 7.07 15.89 -4.94
C LEU A 160 6.80 15.16 -3.61
N LEU A 161 7.02 13.85 -3.55
CA LEU A 161 6.92 13.07 -2.32
C LEU A 161 8.06 13.40 -1.35
N ASP A 162 9.28 13.57 -1.84
CA ASP A 162 10.43 13.93 -1.02
C ASP A 162 10.31 15.36 -0.45
N SER A 163 9.70 16.29 -1.19
CA SER A 163 9.54 17.70 -0.82
C SER A 163 8.20 18.06 -0.15
N ASN A 164 7.39 17.08 0.20
CA ASN A 164 6.03 17.29 0.71
C ASN A 164 5.92 18.16 1.97
N HIS A 165 6.99 18.22 2.78
CA HIS A 165 7.11 19.05 3.98
C HIS A 165 7.65 20.47 3.70
N LEU A 166 7.95 20.79 2.44
CA LEU A 166 8.51 22.06 1.95
C LEU A 166 7.64 22.60 0.79
N PRO A 167 6.49 23.26 1.07
CA PRO A 167 5.51 23.64 0.05
C PRO A 167 6.07 24.53 -1.06
N GLU A 168 6.98 25.44 -0.75
CA GLU A 168 7.63 26.32 -1.74
C GLU A 168 8.50 25.52 -2.71
N LEU A 169 9.39 24.67 -2.20
CA LEU A 169 10.19 23.78 -3.01
C LEU A 169 9.33 22.82 -3.85
N GLN A 170 8.27 22.27 -3.26
CA GLN A 170 7.36 21.38 -3.99
C GLN A 170 6.71 22.08 -5.19
N ASN A 171 6.36 23.36 -5.06
CA ASN A 171 5.82 24.16 -6.16
C ASN A 171 6.88 24.43 -7.23
N GLU A 172 8.10 24.78 -6.85
CA GLU A 172 9.22 24.98 -7.80
C GLU A 172 9.52 23.70 -8.60
N LEU A 173 9.61 22.57 -7.92
CA LEU A 173 9.83 21.26 -8.56
C LEU A 173 8.69 20.91 -9.54
N ARG A 174 7.43 21.15 -9.14
CA ARG A 174 6.25 20.91 -9.99
C ARG A 174 6.28 21.76 -11.27
N GLU A 175 6.57 23.04 -11.13
CA GLU A 175 6.64 23.95 -12.28
C GLU A 175 7.78 23.57 -13.24
N GLU A 176 8.94 23.16 -12.73
CA GLU A 176 10.04 22.74 -13.56
C GLU A 176 9.75 21.41 -14.29
N MET A 177 9.16 20.44 -13.62
CA MET A 177 8.68 19.19 -14.24
C MET A 177 7.65 19.47 -15.34
N ARG A 178 6.70 20.38 -15.09
CA ARG A 178 5.71 20.78 -16.07
C ARG A 178 6.36 21.37 -17.34
N LYS A 179 7.34 22.27 -17.18
CA LYS A 179 8.12 22.82 -18.30
C LYS A 179 8.86 21.73 -19.05
N PHE A 180 9.52 20.83 -18.33
CA PHE A 180 10.31 19.74 -18.93
C PHE A 180 9.46 18.78 -19.76
N PHE A 181 8.26 18.42 -19.31
CA PHE A 181 7.38 17.49 -20.01
C PHE A 181 6.45 18.15 -21.05
N SER A 182 6.36 19.48 -21.09
CA SER A 182 5.48 20.18 -22.04
C SER A 182 5.73 19.82 -23.53
N PRO A 183 6.96 19.52 -23.99
CA PRO A 183 7.22 19.12 -25.36
C PRO A 183 6.51 17.83 -25.79
N LEU A 184 6.21 16.92 -24.88
CA LEU A 184 5.56 15.62 -25.20
C LEU A 184 4.23 15.79 -25.91
N LYS A 185 3.49 16.87 -25.62
CA LYS A 185 2.24 17.22 -26.30
C LYS A 185 2.47 17.55 -27.77
N ALA A 186 3.43 18.42 -28.04
CA ALA A 186 3.73 18.89 -29.40
C ALA A 186 4.45 17.84 -30.27
N GLN A 187 5.08 16.84 -29.64
CA GLN A 187 5.89 15.81 -30.27
C GLN A 187 5.12 14.50 -30.53
N GLY A 188 3.79 14.49 -30.42
CA GLY A 188 2.96 13.28 -30.56
C GLY A 188 3.13 12.51 -31.86
N GLU A 189 3.53 13.15 -32.97
CA GLU A 189 3.87 12.52 -34.25
C GLU A 189 5.15 11.69 -34.20
N TYR A 190 6.13 12.09 -33.36
CA TYR A 190 7.41 11.40 -33.18
C TYR A 190 7.34 10.30 -32.11
N LEU A 191 6.23 10.20 -31.34
CA LEU A 191 6.11 9.24 -30.25
C LEU A 191 5.43 7.94 -30.70
N ARG A 192 6.08 6.81 -30.41
CA ARG A 192 5.51 5.45 -30.50
C ARG A 192 4.71 5.11 -29.27
N PHE A 193 5.28 5.44 -28.10
CA PHE A 193 4.70 5.04 -26.82
C PHE A 193 5.21 5.96 -25.71
N LEU A 194 4.31 6.28 -24.77
CA LEU A 194 4.61 7.05 -23.57
C LEU A 194 4.02 6.30 -22.37
N PHE A 195 4.83 6.00 -21.38
CA PHE A 195 4.37 5.34 -20.17
C PHE A 195 4.91 6.06 -18.94
N LEU A 196 3.99 6.43 -18.04
CA LEU A 196 4.32 7.08 -16.77
C LEU A 196 3.85 6.21 -15.62
N THR A 197 4.69 6.05 -14.60
CA THR A 197 4.29 5.37 -13.38
C THR A 197 4.84 6.02 -12.12
N GLY A 198 4.07 5.87 -11.04
CA GLY A 198 4.38 6.39 -9.71
C GLY A 198 3.53 5.73 -8.64
N ILE A 199 3.60 6.25 -7.43
CA ILE A 199 2.79 5.82 -6.28
C ILE A 199 1.49 6.62 -6.24
N SER A 200 1.59 7.95 -6.38
CA SER A 200 0.49 8.88 -6.20
C SER A 200 0.03 9.52 -7.50
N LYS A 201 -1.19 10.04 -7.50
CA LYS A 201 -1.72 10.88 -8.57
C LYS A 201 -1.50 12.38 -8.32
N PHE A 202 -0.62 12.73 -7.43
CA PHE A 202 -0.38 14.07 -6.91
C PHE A 202 -0.27 15.16 -7.96
N SER A 203 0.30 14.83 -9.07
CA SER A 203 0.73 15.83 -10.03
C SER A 203 0.24 15.56 -11.44
N GLN A 204 -0.49 14.47 -11.65
CA GLN A 204 -0.99 14.15 -12.99
C GLN A 204 -1.77 15.33 -13.59
N MET A 205 -2.66 15.96 -12.81
CA MET A 205 -3.47 17.08 -13.28
C MET A 205 -2.68 18.38 -13.50
N SER A 206 -1.55 18.58 -12.83
CA SER A 206 -0.77 19.82 -12.96
C SER A 206 0.45 19.69 -13.87
N ILE A 207 1.17 18.57 -13.84
CA ILE A 207 2.37 18.35 -14.67
C ILE A 207 1.98 17.89 -16.08
N PHE A 208 0.99 17.01 -16.18
CA PHE A 208 0.57 16.38 -17.43
C PHE A 208 -0.82 16.84 -17.90
N SER A 209 -1.36 17.93 -17.35
CA SER A 209 -2.68 18.50 -17.74
C SER A 209 -2.78 18.81 -19.24
N GLU A 210 -1.65 18.99 -19.88
CA GLU A 210 -1.60 19.26 -21.32
C GLU A 210 -1.64 18.00 -22.17
N LEU A 211 -1.42 16.81 -21.63
CA LEU A 211 -1.46 15.53 -22.33
C LEU A 211 -2.90 14.94 -22.33
N ASN A 212 -3.78 15.51 -23.15
CA ASN A 212 -5.19 15.13 -23.20
C ASN A 212 -5.44 13.67 -23.64
N ASN A 213 -4.43 12.99 -24.18
CA ASN A 213 -4.50 11.61 -24.66
C ASN A 213 -3.91 10.59 -23.68
N LEU A 214 -3.49 11.02 -22.48
CA LEU A 214 -2.93 10.16 -21.46
C LEU A 214 -4.04 9.31 -20.82
N GLN A 215 -4.03 8.00 -21.05
CA GLN A 215 -4.99 7.08 -20.47
C GLN A 215 -4.56 6.63 -19.08
N ASN A 216 -5.34 6.99 -18.09
CA ASN A 216 -5.17 6.46 -16.74
C ASN A 216 -5.73 5.03 -16.68
N ILE A 217 -4.84 4.05 -16.44
CA ILE A 217 -5.20 2.63 -16.34
C ILE A 217 -5.18 2.11 -14.89
N SER A 218 -5.02 2.99 -13.91
CA SER A 218 -4.87 2.59 -12.50
C SER A 218 -6.11 1.90 -11.94
N MET A 219 -7.32 2.30 -12.38
CA MET A 219 -8.60 1.74 -11.94
C MET A 219 -9.35 1.02 -13.09
N ARG A 220 -8.64 0.53 -14.10
CA ARG A 220 -9.25 -0.22 -15.20
C ARG A 220 -9.16 -1.72 -14.95
N ASP A 221 -10.28 -2.42 -15.08
CA ASP A 221 -10.39 -3.87 -14.88
C ASP A 221 -9.42 -4.66 -15.77
N ASP A 222 -9.27 -4.27 -17.03
CA ASP A 222 -8.44 -4.95 -18.02
C ASP A 222 -6.93 -4.84 -17.77
N TYR A 223 -6.48 -3.93 -16.88
CA TYR A 223 -5.08 -3.77 -16.45
C TYR A 223 -4.87 -3.92 -14.93
N SER A 224 -5.89 -4.36 -14.20
CA SER A 224 -5.78 -4.53 -12.74
C SER A 224 -4.64 -5.48 -12.34
N ALA A 225 -4.43 -6.54 -13.10
CA ALA A 225 -3.43 -7.58 -12.87
C ALA A 225 -2.07 -7.32 -13.54
N ILE A 226 -1.83 -6.14 -14.17
CA ILE A 226 -0.56 -5.85 -14.86
C ILE A 226 0.65 -5.80 -13.92
N CYS A 227 0.41 -5.45 -12.66
CA CYS A 227 1.37 -5.51 -11.56
C CYS A 227 0.78 -6.35 -10.42
N GLY A 228 1.65 -7.02 -9.65
CA GLY A 228 1.22 -7.91 -8.59
C GLY A 228 1.02 -9.35 -9.07
N ILE A 229 0.42 -10.20 -8.24
CA ILE A 229 0.22 -11.62 -8.51
C ILE A 229 -1.24 -11.97 -8.23
N THR A 230 -1.91 -12.61 -9.19
CA THR A 230 -3.29 -13.09 -9.03
C THR A 230 -3.33 -14.45 -8.33
N GLU A 231 -4.48 -14.82 -7.76
CA GLU A 231 -4.69 -16.16 -7.17
C GLU A 231 -4.41 -17.27 -8.21
N ARG A 232 -4.86 -17.07 -9.46
CA ARG A 232 -4.60 -18.02 -10.54
C ARG A 232 -3.11 -18.17 -10.82
N GLU A 233 -2.36 -17.09 -10.91
CA GLU A 233 -0.90 -17.11 -11.13
C GLU A 233 -0.17 -17.76 -9.96
N LEU A 234 -0.57 -17.44 -8.72
CA LEU A 234 -0.05 -18.06 -7.52
C LEU A 234 -0.19 -19.60 -7.58
N ARG A 235 -1.40 -20.09 -7.83
CA ARG A 235 -1.67 -21.55 -7.86
C ARG A 235 -1.08 -22.27 -9.06
N THR A 236 -0.83 -21.59 -10.18
CA THR A 236 -0.29 -22.23 -11.40
C THR A 236 1.22 -22.11 -11.51
N GLN A 237 1.78 -20.94 -11.25
CA GLN A 237 3.22 -20.68 -11.47
C GLN A 237 4.06 -20.86 -10.19
N LEU A 238 3.44 -20.80 -9.00
CA LEU A 238 4.10 -20.91 -7.69
C LEU A 238 3.61 -22.11 -6.87
N LYS A 239 3.01 -23.12 -7.51
CA LYS A 239 2.48 -24.30 -6.83
C LYS A 239 3.52 -24.99 -5.95
N THR A 240 4.71 -25.23 -6.48
CA THR A 240 5.82 -25.88 -5.74
C THR A 240 6.26 -25.03 -4.55
N ASP A 241 6.22 -23.70 -4.68
CA ASP A 241 6.58 -22.79 -3.60
C ASP A 241 5.57 -22.86 -2.45
N ILE A 242 4.28 -22.97 -2.78
CA ILE A 242 3.21 -23.20 -1.79
C ILE A 242 3.40 -24.56 -1.10
N GLU A 243 3.70 -25.61 -1.84
CA GLU A 243 3.96 -26.95 -1.28
C GLU A 243 5.14 -26.94 -0.29
N MET A 244 6.24 -26.25 -0.65
CA MET A 244 7.40 -26.08 0.25
C MET A 244 7.05 -25.24 1.49
N MET A 245 6.20 -24.21 1.34
CA MET A 245 5.72 -23.39 2.44
C MET A 245 4.85 -24.21 3.40
N ALA A 246 3.91 -24.98 2.88
CA ALA A 246 3.03 -25.86 3.62
C ALA A 246 3.84 -26.88 4.45
N GLN A 247 4.81 -27.53 3.81
CA GLN A 247 5.69 -28.48 4.49
C GLN A 247 6.47 -27.83 5.65
N ALA A 248 7.02 -26.64 5.43
CA ALA A 248 7.83 -25.95 6.43
C ALA A 248 7.02 -25.50 7.66
N ASN A 249 5.71 -25.28 7.50
CA ASN A 249 4.80 -24.82 8.57
C ASN A 249 3.89 -25.93 9.11
N ASN A 250 4.06 -27.19 8.68
CA ASN A 250 3.20 -28.34 9.04
C ASN A 250 1.74 -28.12 8.69
N GLU A 251 1.47 -27.59 7.51
CA GLU A 251 0.15 -27.27 6.97
C GLU A 251 -0.15 -28.11 5.74
N THR A 252 -1.41 -28.23 5.41
CA THR A 252 -1.85 -28.70 4.09
C THR A 252 -1.65 -27.59 3.03
N TYR A 253 -1.66 -27.97 1.76
CA TYR A 253 -1.58 -27.02 0.65
C TYR A 253 -2.68 -25.93 0.72
N GLU A 254 -3.93 -26.32 1.03
CA GLU A 254 -5.07 -25.38 1.10
C GLU A 254 -5.01 -24.48 2.34
N GLU A 255 -4.49 -24.97 3.46
CA GLU A 255 -4.24 -24.12 4.64
C GLU A 255 -3.15 -23.08 4.32
N ALA A 256 -2.06 -23.48 3.67
CA ALA A 256 -1.03 -22.55 3.24
C ALA A 256 -1.57 -21.50 2.25
N CYS A 257 -2.39 -21.89 1.27
CA CYS A 257 -3.08 -20.95 0.37
C CYS A 257 -3.95 -19.97 1.16
N THR A 258 -4.71 -20.45 2.15
CA THR A 258 -5.58 -19.63 2.99
C THR A 258 -4.77 -18.63 3.82
N HIS A 259 -3.66 -19.07 4.41
CA HIS A 259 -2.77 -18.19 5.19
C HIS A 259 -2.08 -17.14 4.29
N LEU A 260 -1.56 -17.54 3.13
CA LEU A 260 -0.97 -16.60 2.16
C LEU A 260 -1.99 -15.55 1.72
N LYS A 261 -3.24 -15.98 1.45
CA LYS A 261 -4.33 -15.10 1.07
C LYS A 261 -4.64 -14.07 2.16
N GLN A 262 -4.84 -14.52 3.39
CA GLN A 262 -5.14 -13.63 4.52
C GLN A 262 -4.01 -12.65 4.82
N GLN A 263 -2.77 -13.04 4.57
CA GLN A 263 -1.59 -12.28 4.94
C GLN A 263 -1.15 -11.28 3.87
N TYR A 264 -1.24 -11.63 2.55
CA TYR A 264 -0.57 -10.89 1.48
C TYR A 264 -1.46 -10.53 0.29
N ASP A 265 -2.68 -11.09 0.21
CA ASP A 265 -3.66 -10.80 -0.84
C ASP A 265 -4.51 -9.56 -0.51
N GLY A 266 -5.56 -9.37 -1.28
CA GLY A 266 -6.67 -8.47 -0.97
C GLY A 266 -6.50 -7.05 -1.49
N TYR A 267 -5.45 -6.74 -2.25
CA TYR A 267 -5.38 -5.48 -2.97
C TYR A 267 -6.34 -5.50 -4.17
N HIS A 268 -7.22 -4.54 -4.24
CA HIS A 268 -8.26 -4.43 -5.24
C HIS A 268 -8.19 -3.05 -5.90
N PHE A 269 -7.99 -3.02 -7.22
CA PHE A 269 -7.62 -1.80 -7.94
C PHE A 269 -8.71 -1.23 -8.83
N SER A 270 -9.81 -1.95 -9.04
CA SER A 270 -10.93 -1.53 -9.87
C SER A 270 -12.24 -2.17 -9.38
N GLU A 271 -13.37 -1.86 -10.02
CA GLU A 271 -14.69 -2.29 -9.53
C GLU A 271 -14.92 -3.81 -9.66
N ASN A 272 -14.46 -4.42 -10.76
CA ASN A 272 -14.75 -5.81 -11.11
C ASN A 272 -13.48 -6.65 -11.30
N CYS A 273 -12.39 -6.31 -10.61
CA CYS A 273 -11.17 -7.10 -10.70
C CYS A 273 -11.10 -8.19 -9.61
N GLU A 274 -10.19 -9.13 -9.78
CA GLU A 274 -9.79 -10.05 -8.71
C GLU A 274 -8.84 -9.36 -7.72
N ASP A 275 -8.74 -9.91 -6.51
CA ASP A 275 -7.75 -9.46 -5.52
C ASP A 275 -6.34 -9.82 -5.99
N ILE A 276 -5.38 -8.98 -5.62
CA ILE A 276 -3.98 -9.06 -6.05
C ILE A 276 -3.06 -9.17 -4.85
N TYR A 277 -2.16 -10.16 -4.88
CA TYR A 277 -1.09 -10.33 -3.89
C TYR A 277 0.03 -9.32 -4.08
N ASN A 278 0.59 -8.85 -2.97
CA ASN A 278 1.83 -8.08 -2.99
C ASN A 278 3.02 -9.00 -3.31
N PRO A 279 3.73 -8.81 -4.46
CA PRO A 279 4.81 -9.70 -4.86
C PRO A 279 5.99 -9.70 -3.90
N PHE A 280 6.33 -8.56 -3.32
CA PHE A 280 7.48 -8.42 -2.42
C PHE A 280 7.27 -9.24 -1.14
N SER A 281 6.11 -9.10 -0.50
CA SER A 281 5.80 -9.86 0.71
C SER A 281 5.69 -11.35 0.42
N LEU A 282 5.05 -11.72 -0.68
CA LEU A 282 4.86 -13.11 -1.07
C LEU A 282 6.21 -13.81 -1.35
N PHE A 283 7.10 -13.20 -2.14
CA PHE A 283 8.40 -13.78 -2.42
C PHE A 283 9.32 -13.86 -1.19
N ASN A 284 9.24 -12.88 -0.27
CA ASN A 284 9.94 -12.97 1.01
C ASN A 284 9.41 -14.09 1.88
N ALA A 285 8.09 -14.32 1.90
CA ALA A 285 7.48 -15.44 2.62
C ALA A 285 8.00 -16.79 2.10
N PHE A 286 8.03 -16.97 0.79
CA PHE A 286 8.57 -18.19 0.17
C PHE A 286 10.06 -18.36 0.43
N ALA A 287 10.87 -17.30 0.29
CA ALA A 287 12.30 -17.35 0.54
C ALA A 287 12.63 -17.74 1.99
N GLN A 288 11.86 -17.23 2.95
CA GLN A 288 12.08 -17.49 4.38
C GLN A 288 11.21 -18.63 4.93
N LYS A 289 10.30 -19.17 4.12
CA LYS A 289 9.34 -20.23 4.48
C LYS A 289 8.56 -19.93 5.76
N LYS A 290 8.14 -18.68 5.94
CA LYS A 290 7.38 -18.21 7.11
C LYS A 290 6.44 -17.06 6.76
N TYR A 291 5.36 -16.94 7.54
CA TYR A 291 4.44 -15.80 7.48
C TYR A 291 4.97 -14.68 8.39
N ALA A 292 5.28 -13.50 7.81
CA ALA A 292 5.77 -12.35 8.57
C ALA A 292 5.38 -11.04 7.88
N ASN A 293 5.63 -9.90 8.52
CA ASN A 293 5.35 -8.58 7.95
C ASN A 293 6.60 -8.08 7.22
N PHE A 294 6.64 -8.25 5.90
CA PHE A 294 7.79 -7.87 5.08
C PHE A 294 7.68 -6.46 4.51
N TRP A 295 6.46 -6.04 4.15
CA TRP A 295 6.22 -4.76 3.49
C TRP A 295 6.61 -3.58 4.38
N PHE A 296 6.25 -3.60 5.66
CA PHE A 296 6.58 -2.58 6.65
C PHE A 296 8.06 -2.52 7.03
N SER A 297 8.82 -3.59 6.84
CA SER A 297 10.27 -3.60 7.13
C SER A 297 11.07 -2.60 6.28
N THR A 298 10.45 -2.02 5.24
CA THR A 298 11.08 -1.12 4.28
C THR A 298 10.94 0.37 4.61
N GLY A 299 10.26 0.73 5.69
CA GLY A 299 10.15 2.12 6.17
C GLY A 299 8.87 2.40 6.95
N THR A 300 8.98 3.17 8.01
CA THR A 300 7.84 3.66 8.79
C THR A 300 7.08 4.73 7.99
N PRO A 301 5.74 4.71 7.93
CA PRO A 301 4.95 5.68 7.19
C PRO A 301 4.80 7.03 7.93
N THR A 302 5.91 7.61 8.40
CA THR A 302 5.90 8.83 9.23
C THR A 302 5.09 9.96 8.62
N PHE A 303 5.23 10.14 7.30
CA PHE A 303 4.47 11.15 6.58
C PHE A 303 2.94 10.94 6.68
N LEU A 304 2.48 9.70 6.50
CA LEU A 304 1.04 9.38 6.59
C LEU A 304 0.50 9.53 8.01
N ILE A 305 1.31 9.20 9.01
CA ILE A 305 0.97 9.39 10.41
C ILE A 305 0.79 10.88 10.72
N ASN A 306 1.69 11.72 10.24
CA ASN A 306 1.59 13.18 10.40
C ASN A 306 0.33 13.74 9.74
N ILE A 307 -0.03 13.27 8.53
CA ILE A 307 -1.26 13.65 7.85
C ILE A 307 -2.49 13.30 8.70
N LEU A 308 -2.55 12.07 9.21
CA LEU A 308 -3.68 11.62 10.04
C LEU A 308 -3.84 12.47 11.31
N GLN A 309 -2.72 12.85 11.94
CA GLN A 309 -2.74 13.72 13.12
C GLN A 309 -3.19 15.14 12.77
N GLN A 310 -2.71 15.69 11.65
CA GLN A 310 -3.04 17.06 11.21
C GLN A 310 -4.47 17.21 10.67
N SER A 311 -4.99 16.19 9.98
CA SER A 311 -6.33 16.21 9.41
C SER A 311 -7.45 16.02 10.42
N ASN A 312 -7.16 15.73 11.69
CA ASN A 312 -8.14 15.33 12.71
C ASN A 312 -9.06 14.17 12.26
N PHE A 313 -8.59 13.34 11.30
CA PHE A 313 -9.33 12.20 10.82
C PHE A 313 -9.51 11.15 11.92
N ASP A 314 -10.68 10.53 11.98
CA ASP A 314 -10.92 9.46 12.94
C ASP A 314 -10.36 8.15 12.40
N ILE A 315 -9.22 7.71 12.92
CA ILE A 315 -8.58 6.47 12.46
C ILE A 315 -9.45 5.21 12.66
N ARG A 316 -10.49 5.29 13.48
CA ARG A 316 -11.47 4.20 13.68
C ARG A 316 -12.33 3.98 12.43
N GLU A 317 -12.49 5.02 11.62
CA GLU A 317 -13.28 5.00 10.38
C GLU A 317 -12.50 4.51 9.16
N LEU A 318 -11.18 4.28 9.28
CA LEU A 318 -10.35 3.81 8.16
C LEU A 318 -10.81 2.47 7.58
N ASP A 319 -11.28 1.56 8.43
CA ASP A 319 -11.73 0.22 8.04
C ASP A 319 -13.24 0.28 7.75
N GLY A 320 -13.61 0.58 6.52
CA GLY A 320 -14.99 0.81 6.06
C GLY A 320 -15.26 2.25 5.63
N ALA A 321 -14.23 3.08 5.47
CA ALA A 321 -14.36 4.43 4.94
C ALA A 321 -14.97 4.42 3.53
N THR A 322 -15.79 5.41 3.21
CA THR A 322 -16.39 5.55 1.88
C THR A 322 -15.87 6.78 1.17
N ALA A 323 -15.67 6.69 -0.15
CA ALA A 323 -15.22 7.80 -0.97
C ALA A 323 -15.67 7.65 -2.43
N THR A 324 -15.80 8.77 -3.17
CA THR A 324 -16.05 8.75 -4.63
C THR A 324 -14.75 8.60 -5.41
N ALA A 325 -14.84 8.25 -6.71
CA ALA A 325 -13.66 8.15 -7.58
C ALA A 325 -12.87 9.46 -7.63
N GLU A 326 -13.54 10.60 -7.64
CA GLU A 326 -12.91 11.93 -7.66
C GLU A 326 -12.09 12.20 -6.39
N GLN A 327 -12.51 11.64 -5.26
CA GLN A 327 -11.76 11.77 -4.00
C GLN A 327 -10.45 10.97 -4.04
N PHE A 328 -10.42 9.80 -4.70
CA PHE A 328 -9.15 9.07 -4.89
C PHE A 328 -8.18 9.78 -5.82
N ASP A 329 -8.71 10.50 -6.80
CA ASP A 329 -7.96 11.24 -7.80
C ASP A 329 -7.62 12.67 -7.35
N ALA A 330 -8.11 13.10 -6.18
CA ALA A 330 -7.84 14.43 -5.67
C ALA A 330 -6.34 14.73 -5.62
N PRO A 331 -5.92 15.91 -6.12
CA PRO A 331 -4.55 16.36 -5.96
C PRO A 331 -4.24 16.52 -4.47
N THR A 332 -3.19 15.90 -4.02
CA THR A 332 -2.80 15.90 -2.61
C THR A 332 -1.93 17.12 -2.22
N SER A 333 -1.99 18.20 -2.99
CA SER A 333 -1.25 19.44 -2.74
C SER A 333 -1.71 20.20 -1.49
N VAL A 334 -2.95 19.98 -1.05
CA VAL A 334 -3.48 20.44 0.25
C VAL A 334 -4.19 19.24 0.87
N ILE A 335 -3.52 18.54 1.77
CA ILE A 335 -4.05 17.31 2.34
C ILE A 335 -5.01 17.67 3.48
N THR A 336 -6.28 17.82 3.15
CA THR A 336 -7.37 17.92 4.12
C THR A 336 -8.00 16.56 4.42
N ASP A 337 -7.88 15.60 3.47
CA ASP A 337 -8.40 14.24 3.57
C ASP A 337 -7.25 13.22 3.40
N PRO A 338 -6.97 12.34 4.37
CA PRO A 338 -5.92 11.35 4.28
C PRO A 338 -6.26 10.15 3.37
N LEU A 339 -7.55 9.92 3.05
CA LEU A 339 -8.00 8.72 2.33
C LEU A 339 -7.34 8.52 0.97
N PRO A 340 -7.22 9.55 0.09
CA PRO A 340 -6.56 9.39 -1.21
C PRO A 340 -5.10 8.93 -1.08
N VAL A 341 -4.37 9.52 -0.13
CA VAL A 341 -2.95 9.19 0.10
C VAL A 341 -2.80 7.78 0.67
N LEU A 342 -3.65 7.39 1.60
CA LEU A 342 -3.66 6.04 2.18
C LEU A 342 -3.99 4.98 1.13
N TYR A 343 -4.96 5.23 0.25
CA TYR A 343 -5.31 4.35 -0.86
C TYR A 343 -4.16 4.23 -1.86
N GLN A 344 -3.66 5.34 -2.38
CA GLN A 344 -2.60 5.37 -3.38
C GLN A 344 -1.29 4.75 -2.86
N SER A 345 -0.99 4.95 -1.57
CA SER A 345 0.18 4.34 -0.92
C SER A 345 -0.01 2.86 -0.57
N GLY A 346 -1.24 2.31 -0.68
CA GLY A 346 -1.54 0.90 -0.46
C GLY A 346 -1.82 0.50 0.99
N TYR A 347 -2.10 1.46 1.86
CA TYR A 347 -2.58 1.17 3.23
C TYR A 347 -4.06 0.84 3.26
N LEU A 348 -4.83 1.42 2.33
CA LEU A 348 -6.22 1.07 2.07
C LEU A 348 -6.36 0.55 0.64
N THR A 349 -7.43 -0.19 0.41
CA THR A 349 -7.81 -0.71 -0.91
C THR A 349 -9.33 -0.71 -1.05
N ILE A 350 -9.83 -0.85 -2.27
CA ILE A 350 -11.26 -1.02 -2.53
C ILE A 350 -11.72 -2.38 -1.97
N LYS A 351 -12.82 -2.40 -1.23
CA LYS A 351 -13.49 -3.62 -0.73
C LYS A 351 -14.93 -3.73 -1.16
N GLY A 352 -15.48 -2.68 -1.75
CA GLY A 352 -16.82 -2.67 -2.31
C GLY A 352 -17.06 -1.44 -3.16
N TYR A 353 -18.05 -1.52 -4.03
CA TYR A 353 -18.55 -0.41 -4.84
C TYR A 353 -20.06 -0.44 -4.87
N ASP A 354 -20.65 0.71 -4.56
CA ASP A 354 -22.10 0.95 -4.68
C ASP A 354 -22.37 1.72 -5.98
N PRO A 355 -22.97 1.08 -7.01
CA PRO A 355 -23.20 1.71 -8.29
C PRO A 355 -24.31 2.76 -8.28
N GLU A 356 -25.23 2.72 -7.30
CA GLU A 356 -26.31 3.68 -7.17
C GLU A 356 -25.78 5.04 -6.72
N PHE A 357 -24.88 5.04 -5.73
CA PHE A 357 -24.29 6.25 -5.16
C PHE A 357 -22.88 6.53 -5.68
N GLN A 358 -22.32 5.66 -6.51
CA GLN A 358 -20.95 5.74 -7.03
C GLN A 358 -19.90 5.85 -5.90
N LEU A 359 -20.14 5.13 -4.80
CA LEU A 359 -19.31 5.14 -3.62
C LEU A 359 -18.49 3.85 -3.50
N TYR A 360 -17.21 4.02 -3.29
CA TYR A 360 -16.28 2.95 -2.96
C TYR A 360 -16.18 2.79 -1.45
N THR A 361 -16.18 1.55 -0.97
CA THR A 361 -15.83 1.22 0.41
C THR A 361 -14.37 0.83 0.48
N LEU A 362 -13.62 1.48 1.35
CA LEU A 362 -12.18 1.26 1.57
C LEU A 362 -11.95 0.51 2.87
N ALA A 363 -10.97 -0.39 2.87
CA ALA A 363 -10.48 -1.04 4.08
C ALA A 363 -9.02 -1.48 3.90
N TYR A 364 -8.42 -2.01 4.97
CA TYR A 364 -7.08 -2.59 4.87
C TYR A 364 -7.07 -3.78 3.90
N PRO A 365 -6.06 -3.90 3.02
CA PRO A 365 -6.02 -5.01 2.06
C PRO A 365 -5.93 -6.36 2.76
N ASN A 366 -5.09 -6.50 3.77
CA ASN A 366 -4.78 -7.78 4.41
C ASN A 366 -4.26 -7.62 5.84
N LYS A 367 -3.94 -8.76 6.48
CA LYS A 367 -3.45 -8.79 7.86
C LYS A 367 -2.08 -8.12 8.02
N GLU A 368 -1.17 -8.28 7.05
CA GLU A 368 0.16 -7.68 7.10
C GLU A 368 0.07 -6.15 7.20
N VAL A 369 -0.67 -5.54 6.27
CA VAL A 369 -0.80 -4.07 6.19
C VAL A 369 -1.52 -3.52 7.40
N ARG A 370 -2.64 -4.15 7.77
CA ARG A 370 -3.41 -3.74 8.95
C ARG A 370 -2.56 -3.76 10.21
N LYS A 371 -1.86 -4.87 10.44
CA LYS A 371 -0.99 -5.03 11.60
C LYS A 371 0.10 -3.99 11.63
N GLY A 372 0.90 -3.90 10.57
CA GLY A 372 2.04 -3.01 10.51
C GLY A 372 1.63 -1.54 10.62
N PHE A 373 0.48 -1.16 10.04
CA PHE A 373 0.00 0.22 10.12
C PHE A 373 -0.44 0.58 11.55
N ILE A 374 -1.22 -0.26 12.21
CA ILE A 374 -1.65 -0.04 13.60
C ILE A 374 -0.43 0.00 14.54
N GLU A 375 0.55 -0.91 14.35
CA GLU A 375 1.82 -0.89 15.10
C GLU A 375 2.60 0.42 14.90
N SER A 376 2.54 1.01 13.70
CA SER A 376 3.19 2.29 13.38
C SER A 376 2.46 3.49 13.98
N LEU A 377 1.12 3.43 14.09
CA LEU A 377 0.31 4.51 14.67
C LEU A 377 0.49 4.61 16.18
N MET A 378 0.59 3.48 16.87
CA MET A 378 0.58 3.44 18.33
C MET A 378 1.63 4.36 18.97
N PRO A 379 2.93 4.35 18.59
CA PRO A 379 3.93 5.25 19.17
C PRO A 379 3.61 6.74 18.98
N ALA A 380 2.98 7.09 17.87
CA ALA A 380 2.64 8.48 17.54
C ALA A 380 1.47 9.03 18.39
N TYR A 381 0.57 8.15 18.84
CA TYR A 381 -0.57 8.53 19.67
C TYR A 381 -0.29 8.39 21.17
N VAL A 382 0.58 7.47 21.56
CA VAL A 382 0.89 7.19 22.98
C VAL A 382 2.19 7.86 23.43
N HIS A 383 3.06 8.24 22.48
CA HIS A 383 4.41 8.81 22.74
C HIS A 383 5.31 7.90 23.59
N LEU A 384 5.07 6.59 23.55
CA LEU A 384 5.92 5.57 24.15
C LEU A 384 6.70 4.81 23.06
N PRO A 385 7.91 4.33 23.37
CA PRO A 385 8.67 3.50 22.44
C PRO A 385 7.90 2.25 22.01
N ALA A 386 8.02 1.86 20.75
CA ALA A 386 7.31 0.70 20.19
C ALA A 386 7.53 -0.61 20.97
N ARG A 387 8.73 -0.78 21.56
CA ARG A 387 9.06 -1.94 22.41
C ARG A 387 8.19 -2.01 23.65
N GLU A 388 7.92 -0.89 24.29
CA GLU A 388 7.09 -0.82 25.50
C GLU A 388 5.63 -1.11 25.17
N ASN A 389 5.11 -0.55 24.07
CA ASN A 389 3.76 -0.82 23.60
C ASN A 389 3.51 -2.32 23.34
N THR A 390 4.45 -2.98 22.68
CA THR A 390 4.38 -4.43 22.45
C THR A 390 4.37 -5.22 23.75
N PHE A 391 5.18 -4.82 24.73
CA PHE A 391 5.22 -5.47 26.04
C PHE A 391 3.88 -5.37 26.78
N TYR A 392 3.26 -4.19 26.77
CA TYR A 392 1.94 -4.00 27.38
C TYR A 392 0.87 -4.87 26.72
N VAL A 393 0.77 -4.84 25.39
CA VAL A 393 -0.21 -5.64 24.64
C VAL A 393 -0.06 -7.14 24.93
N VAL A 394 1.15 -7.67 24.92
CA VAL A 394 1.41 -9.09 25.24
C VAL A 394 1.03 -9.42 26.67
N SER A 395 1.28 -8.51 27.62
CA SER A 395 0.93 -8.70 29.04
C SER A 395 -0.59 -8.74 29.22
N PHE A 396 -1.35 -7.85 28.60
CA PHE A 396 -2.82 -7.85 28.63
C PHE A 396 -3.41 -9.18 28.12
N ILE A 397 -2.86 -9.67 26.99
CA ILE A 397 -3.31 -10.94 26.41
C ILE A 397 -3.01 -12.12 27.34
N LYS A 398 -1.83 -12.14 27.98
CA LYS A 398 -1.48 -13.18 28.95
C LYS A 398 -2.43 -13.19 30.14
N ASP A 399 -2.78 -12.01 30.66
CA ASP A 399 -3.73 -11.90 31.77
C ASP A 399 -5.12 -12.39 31.37
N LEU A 400 -5.62 -11.98 30.18
CA LEU A 400 -6.91 -12.47 29.66
C LEU A 400 -6.92 -14.00 29.44
N ARG A 401 -5.83 -14.57 28.88
CA ARG A 401 -5.71 -16.03 28.70
C ARG A 401 -5.68 -16.79 30.03
N ALA A 402 -5.19 -16.16 31.08
CA ALA A 402 -5.18 -16.71 32.42
C ALA A 402 -6.50 -16.49 33.20
N GLY A 403 -7.52 -15.88 32.57
CA GLY A 403 -8.77 -15.49 33.22
C GLY A 403 -8.63 -14.36 34.24
N LYS A 404 -7.51 -13.62 34.21
CA LYS A 404 -7.18 -12.56 35.15
C LYS A 404 -7.63 -11.20 34.65
N LEU A 405 -8.94 -11.01 34.53
CA LEU A 405 -9.53 -9.83 33.92
C LEU A 405 -9.28 -8.56 34.75
N THR A 406 -9.32 -8.65 36.08
CA THR A 406 -9.04 -7.52 36.97
C THR A 406 -7.61 -7.04 36.81
N GLU A 407 -6.64 -7.96 36.82
CA GLU A 407 -5.23 -7.64 36.61
C GLU A 407 -4.98 -7.02 35.22
N CYS A 408 -5.69 -7.50 34.20
CA CYS A 408 -5.65 -6.92 32.87
C CYS A 408 -6.10 -5.44 32.89
N LEU A 409 -7.25 -5.15 33.52
CA LEU A 409 -7.78 -3.79 33.64
C LEU A 409 -6.88 -2.87 34.46
N GLU A 410 -6.27 -3.36 35.55
CA GLU A 410 -5.28 -2.60 36.33
C GLU A 410 -4.02 -2.28 35.51
N ARG A 411 -3.55 -3.21 34.67
CA ARG A 411 -2.44 -2.93 33.76
C ARG A 411 -2.81 -1.92 32.68
N ILE A 412 -4.02 -1.99 32.12
CA ILE A 412 -4.51 -0.99 31.16
C ILE A 412 -4.60 0.38 31.88
N ARG A 413 -5.07 0.44 33.12
CA ARG A 413 -5.03 1.66 33.95
C ARG A 413 -3.61 2.21 34.07
N SER A 414 -2.65 1.36 34.42
CA SER A 414 -1.23 1.75 34.55
C SER A 414 -0.63 2.21 33.24
N PHE A 415 -1.00 1.58 32.13
CA PHE A 415 -0.59 1.98 30.79
C PHE A 415 -1.06 3.39 30.46
N PHE A 416 -2.35 3.71 30.66
CA PHE A 416 -2.87 5.06 30.42
C PHE A 416 -2.20 6.11 31.33
N ALA A 417 -1.93 5.75 32.59
CA ALA A 417 -1.22 6.63 33.54
C ALA A 417 0.26 6.89 33.13
N SER A 418 0.87 6.02 32.32
CA SER A 418 2.24 6.19 31.83
C SER A 418 2.34 7.10 30.59
N ILE A 419 1.21 7.47 29.96
CA ILE A 419 1.19 8.35 28.80
C ILE A 419 1.59 9.77 29.21
N PRO A 420 2.60 10.40 28.58
CA PRO A 420 3.07 11.73 28.95
C PRO A 420 1.97 12.80 28.86
N ASN A 421 2.00 13.74 29.79
CA ASN A 421 0.98 14.81 29.94
C ASN A 421 1.12 15.97 28.95
N ASP A 422 2.21 16.03 28.19
CA ASP A 422 2.62 17.19 27.37
C ASP A 422 1.84 17.32 26.05
N LEU A 423 0.84 16.46 25.82
CA LEU A 423 0.03 16.48 24.62
C LEU A 423 -0.96 17.63 24.65
N GLU A 424 -0.80 18.60 23.74
CA GLU A 424 -1.67 19.80 23.64
C GLU A 424 -3.14 19.47 23.26
N ASN A 425 -3.39 18.31 22.64
CA ASN A 425 -4.73 17.88 22.22
C ASN A 425 -5.33 16.82 23.15
N LYS A 426 -6.00 17.29 24.20
CA LYS A 426 -6.60 16.46 25.27
C LYS A 426 -8.10 16.17 25.06
N GLN A 427 -8.52 15.90 23.82
CA GLN A 427 -9.92 15.60 23.54
C GLN A 427 -10.23 14.14 23.84
N GLU A 428 -11.46 13.85 24.25
CA GLU A 428 -12.04 12.52 24.45
C GLU A 428 -11.69 11.56 23.28
N LYS A 429 -11.75 12.06 22.05
CA LYS A 429 -11.41 11.34 20.82
C LYS A 429 -9.98 10.76 20.85
N HIS A 430 -9.00 11.42 21.46
CA HIS A 430 -7.63 10.92 21.54
C HIS A 430 -7.54 9.62 22.36
N TYR A 431 -8.19 9.57 23.51
CA TYR A 431 -8.19 8.39 24.38
C TYR A 431 -8.97 7.23 23.74
N GLN A 432 -10.10 7.52 23.11
CA GLN A 432 -10.85 6.53 22.33
C GLN A 432 -10.01 5.94 21.21
N THR A 433 -9.19 6.75 20.56
CA THR A 433 -8.23 6.32 19.54
C THR A 433 -7.18 5.37 20.12
N ILE A 434 -6.60 5.70 21.29
CA ILE A 434 -5.62 4.83 21.95
C ILE A 434 -6.27 3.49 22.35
N PHE A 435 -7.48 3.50 22.88
CA PHE A 435 -8.24 2.27 23.17
C PHE A 435 -8.43 1.44 21.90
N TYR A 436 -8.87 2.07 20.83
CA TYR A 436 -9.06 1.38 19.55
C TYR A 436 -7.76 0.73 19.07
N LEU A 437 -6.65 1.45 19.06
CA LEU A 437 -5.34 0.93 18.67
C LEU A 437 -4.91 -0.23 19.56
N LEU A 438 -5.05 -0.09 20.87
CA LEU A 438 -4.69 -1.11 21.85
C LEU A 438 -5.43 -2.43 21.58
N PHE A 439 -6.76 -2.38 21.47
CA PHE A 439 -7.56 -3.58 21.24
C PHE A 439 -7.40 -4.15 19.83
N ARG A 440 -7.14 -3.32 18.82
CA ARG A 440 -6.78 -3.78 17.48
C ARG A 440 -5.44 -4.51 17.46
N LEU A 441 -4.46 -4.07 18.24
CA LEU A 441 -3.21 -4.79 18.42
C LEU A 441 -3.41 -6.11 19.17
N MET A 442 -4.25 -6.12 20.20
CA MET A 442 -4.63 -7.37 20.88
C MET A 442 -5.29 -8.36 19.92
N GLY A 443 -6.07 -7.90 18.95
CA GLY A 443 -6.73 -8.70 17.92
C GLY A 443 -5.80 -9.51 17.02
N GLN A 444 -4.50 -9.26 17.06
CA GLN A 444 -3.51 -10.09 16.36
C GLN A 444 -3.23 -11.42 17.06
N TYR A 445 -3.52 -11.51 18.34
CA TYR A 445 -3.22 -12.65 19.19
C TYR A 445 -4.46 -13.37 19.70
N VAL A 446 -5.60 -12.68 19.65
CA VAL A 446 -6.91 -13.18 20.09
C VAL A 446 -7.96 -12.65 19.12
N ASP A 447 -9.08 -13.37 18.96
CA ASP A 447 -10.15 -12.89 18.11
C ASP A 447 -10.84 -11.70 18.80
N THR A 448 -10.61 -10.49 18.29
CA THR A 448 -11.25 -9.27 18.80
C THR A 448 -12.08 -8.60 17.74
N GLU A 449 -13.31 -8.25 18.07
CA GLU A 449 -14.14 -7.34 17.29
C GLU A 449 -14.13 -5.98 17.98
N VAL A 450 -13.49 -4.97 17.35
CA VAL A 450 -13.56 -3.59 17.81
C VAL A 450 -14.42 -2.83 16.80
N LYS A 451 -15.51 -2.24 17.26
CA LYS A 451 -16.50 -1.57 16.40
C LYS A 451 -16.58 -0.09 16.75
N SER A 452 -16.69 0.74 15.71
CA SER A 452 -16.74 2.20 15.82
C SER A 452 -18.15 2.78 15.62
N ALA A 453 -19.18 1.95 15.38
CA ALA A 453 -20.51 2.42 15.00
C ALA A 453 -21.53 2.30 16.12
N ILE A 454 -22.45 3.26 16.18
CA ILE A 454 -23.61 3.29 17.11
C ILE A 454 -24.41 2.00 17.03
N GLY A 455 -24.58 1.32 18.19
CA GLY A 455 -25.44 0.13 18.32
C GLY A 455 -24.72 -1.22 18.45
N ARG A 456 -23.42 -1.24 18.76
CA ARG A 456 -22.63 -2.45 19.05
C ARG A 456 -21.66 -2.18 20.20
N ALA A 457 -21.27 -3.23 20.94
CA ALA A 457 -20.26 -3.11 22.00
C ALA A 457 -18.97 -2.48 21.48
N ASP A 458 -18.33 -1.66 22.29
CA ASP A 458 -17.09 -0.98 21.90
C ASP A 458 -15.99 -1.97 21.56
N VAL A 459 -15.87 -3.05 22.37
CA VAL A 459 -14.90 -4.12 22.14
C VAL A 459 -15.48 -5.48 22.55
N VAL A 460 -15.25 -6.48 21.69
CA VAL A 460 -15.50 -7.88 22.05
C VAL A 460 -14.20 -8.66 21.87
N VAL A 461 -13.76 -9.37 22.91
CA VAL A 461 -12.57 -10.21 22.90
C VAL A 461 -12.98 -11.66 23.07
N LYS A 462 -12.74 -12.49 22.05
CA LYS A 462 -13.08 -13.92 22.06
C LYS A 462 -11.83 -14.73 22.41
N MET A 463 -11.87 -15.35 23.59
CA MET A 463 -10.84 -16.26 24.07
C MET A 463 -11.31 -17.71 23.88
N GLN A 464 -10.44 -18.67 24.18
CA GLN A 464 -10.75 -20.09 24.07
C GLN A 464 -11.94 -20.48 24.96
N ASP A 465 -11.98 -19.97 26.19
CA ASP A 465 -12.93 -20.36 27.22
C ASP A 465 -13.97 -19.29 27.55
N ALA A 466 -13.78 -18.04 27.08
CA ALA A 466 -14.65 -16.92 27.40
C ALA A 466 -14.76 -15.90 26.28
N ILE A 467 -15.87 -15.17 26.25
CA ILE A 467 -16.09 -13.99 25.42
C ILE A 467 -16.28 -12.80 26.34
N TYR A 468 -15.41 -11.81 26.23
CA TYR A 468 -15.48 -10.57 27.01
C TYR A 468 -16.11 -9.47 26.14
N VAL A 469 -17.19 -8.86 26.64
CA VAL A 469 -17.90 -7.75 25.98
C VAL A 469 -17.69 -6.50 26.81
N PHE A 470 -16.87 -5.57 26.27
CA PHE A 470 -16.53 -4.31 26.92
C PHE A 470 -17.38 -3.17 26.39
N GLU A 471 -17.80 -2.31 27.29
CA GLU A 471 -18.39 -1.01 26.99
C GLU A 471 -17.72 0.04 27.87
N PHE A 472 -17.34 1.17 27.28
CA PHE A 472 -16.63 2.25 27.95
C PHE A 472 -17.53 3.48 28.05
N LYS A 473 -17.49 4.15 29.21
CA LYS A 473 -18.11 5.46 29.42
C LYS A 473 -17.05 6.46 29.83
N VAL A 474 -17.03 7.62 29.18
CA VAL A 474 -16.19 8.72 29.57
C VAL A 474 -16.94 9.57 30.59
N ASP A 475 -16.35 9.76 31.78
CA ASP A 475 -16.96 10.49 32.91
C ASP A 475 -18.36 9.99 33.31
N GLY A 476 -18.66 8.73 33.02
CA GLY A 476 -19.89 8.04 33.39
C GLY A 476 -19.65 6.98 34.47
N THR A 477 -20.53 5.96 34.55
CA THR A 477 -20.41 4.87 35.51
C THR A 477 -20.29 3.51 34.84
N PRO A 478 -19.64 2.53 35.48
CA PRO A 478 -19.63 1.14 35.00
C PRO A 478 -21.03 0.54 34.88
N GLU A 479 -21.97 0.98 35.72
CA GLU A 479 -23.37 0.59 35.69
C GLU A 479 -24.08 1.04 34.41
N GLU A 480 -23.89 2.29 33.99
CA GLU A 480 -24.41 2.82 32.73
C GLU A 480 -23.86 2.06 31.51
N ALA A 481 -22.58 1.70 31.56
CA ALA A 481 -21.99 0.85 30.52
C ALA A 481 -22.64 -0.55 30.46
N LEU A 482 -22.83 -1.20 31.59
CA LEU A 482 -23.50 -2.50 31.67
C LEU A 482 -24.97 -2.42 31.24
N GLU A 483 -25.67 -1.34 31.61
CA GLU A 483 -27.05 -1.08 31.19
C GLU A 483 -27.13 -0.95 29.65
N GLN A 484 -26.16 -0.29 29.03
CA GLN A 484 -26.08 -0.19 27.57
C GLN A 484 -25.85 -1.56 26.92
N ILE A 485 -24.94 -2.40 27.44
CA ILE A 485 -24.73 -3.77 26.95
C ILE A 485 -26.05 -4.54 26.97
N ASN A 486 -26.81 -4.43 28.05
CA ASN A 486 -28.08 -5.15 28.24
C ASN A 486 -29.17 -4.58 27.32
N SER A 487 -29.42 -3.27 27.35
CA SER A 487 -30.53 -2.61 26.62
C SER A 487 -30.34 -2.70 25.10
N LYS A 488 -29.12 -2.71 24.61
CA LYS A 488 -28.78 -2.86 23.18
C LYS A 488 -28.59 -4.30 22.75
N GLY A 489 -28.63 -5.28 23.68
CA GLY A 489 -28.51 -6.69 23.38
C GLY A 489 -27.16 -7.10 22.80
N TYR A 490 -26.06 -6.48 23.19
CA TYR A 490 -24.74 -6.72 22.62
C TYR A 490 -24.23 -8.15 22.78
N ILE A 491 -24.74 -8.88 23.77
CA ILE A 491 -24.38 -10.27 24.01
C ILE A 491 -25.23 -11.29 23.20
N ILE A 492 -26.37 -10.87 22.62
CA ILE A 492 -27.27 -11.76 21.89
C ILE A 492 -26.57 -12.61 20.82
N PRO A 493 -25.66 -12.06 20.01
CA PRO A 493 -24.94 -12.84 19.00
C PRO A 493 -24.06 -13.95 19.57
N TYR A 494 -23.70 -13.87 20.85
CA TYR A 494 -22.79 -14.79 21.53
C TYR A 494 -23.50 -15.78 22.46
N GLN A 495 -24.81 -15.66 22.67
CA GLN A 495 -25.61 -16.58 23.48
C GLN A 495 -25.59 -18.03 22.97
N PRO A 496 -25.58 -18.31 21.66
CA PRO A 496 -25.45 -19.68 21.17
C PRO A 496 -24.03 -20.27 21.33
N ASP A 497 -23.04 -19.47 21.71
CA ASP A 497 -21.68 -19.91 21.93
C ASP A 497 -21.58 -20.62 23.29
N HIS A 498 -20.92 -21.76 23.34
CA HIS A 498 -20.76 -22.53 24.57
C HIS A 498 -19.72 -21.94 25.55
N ARG A 499 -19.04 -20.87 25.16
CA ARG A 499 -18.09 -20.17 26.00
C ARG A 499 -18.80 -19.26 27.00
N LYS A 500 -18.14 -19.01 28.12
CA LYS A 500 -18.59 -18.06 29.13
C LYS A 500 -18.65 -16.65 28.53
N VAL A 501 -19.78 -15.95 28.67
CA VAL A 501 -19.92 -14.56 28.26
C VAL A 501 -19.75 -13.65 29.48
N VAL A 502 -18.80 -12.72 29.42
CA VAL A 502 -18.49 -11.80 30.52
C VAL A 502 -18.71 -10.37 30.04
N LYS A 503 -19.60 -9.64 30.71
CA LYS A 503 -19.88 -8.22 30.47
C LYS A 503 -18.93 -7.38 31.34
N VAL A 504 -18.32 -6.37 30.74
CA VAL A 504 -17.35 -5.49 31.40
C VAL A 504 -17.73 -4.03 31.13
N GLY A 505 -18.31 -3.39 32.13
CA GLY A 505 -18.55 -1.94 32.11
C GLY A 505 -17.34 -1.22 32.68
N VAL A 506 -16.83 -0.22 31.99
CA VAL A 506 -15.62 0.51 32.36
C VAL A 506 -15.90 2.01 32.30
N ASN A 507 -15.54 2.74 33.38
CA ASN A 507 -15.46 4.18 33.35
C ASN A 507 -14.05 4.62 32.93
N PHE A 508 -13.95 5.57 32.02
CA PHE A 508 -12.72 6.33 31.73
C PHE A 508 -12.86 7.72 32.34
N ASP A 509 -12.01 8.03 33.29
CA ASP A 509 -11.99 9.33 33.97
C ASP A 509 -11.11 10.31 33.18
N SER A 510 -11.72 11.34 32.58
CA SER A 510 -11.04 12.34 31.77
C SER A 510 -10.12 13.25 32.59
N ALA A 511 -10.38 13.42 33.89
CA ALA A 511 -9.55 14.24 34.78
C ALA A 511 -8.23 13.54 35.11
N THR A 512 -8.28 12.25 35.42
CA THR A 512 -7.10 11.41 35.66
C THR A 512 -6.51 10.82 34.39
N ARG A 513 -7.25 10.89 33.26
CA ARG A 513 -6.89 10.37 31.93
C ARG A 513 -6.57 8.89 31.95
N SER A 514 -7.30 8.14 32.73
CA SER A 514 -7.07 6.72 32.91
C SER A 514 -8.39 5.98 33.13
N ILE A 515 -8.31 4.65 33.13
CA ILE A 515 -9.42 3.83 33.61
C ILE A 515 -9.69 4.19 35.08
N GLY A 516 -10.91 4.62 35.36
CA GLY A 516 -11.47 4.80 36.71
C GLY A 516 -11.95 3.48 37.28
N ASP A 517 -13.25 3.39 37.58
CA ASP A 517 -13.88 2.19 38.11
C ASP A 517 -14.34 1.27 36.98
N TRP A 518 -14.48 -0.02 37.28
CA TRP A 518 -15.08 -1.01 36.38
C TRP A 518 -15.96 -2.00 37.14
N LYS A 519 -16.86 -2.64 36.40
CA LYS A 519 -17.72 -3.69 36.92
C LYS A 519 -17.78 -4.86 35.95
N ILE A 520 -17.56 -6.05 36.49
CA ILE A 520 -17.54 -7.31 35.75
C ILE A 520 -18.77 -8.09 36.13
N VAL A 521 -19.53 -8.56 35.13
CA VAL A 521 -20.72 -9.42 35.33
C VAL A 521 -20.58 -10.62 34.43
N GLU A 522 -20.58 -11.79 35.04
CA GLU A 522 -20.59 -13.08 34.35
C GLU A 522 -22.03 -13.50 34.09
N GLU A 523 -22.32 -13.86 32.82
CA GLU A 523 -23.57 -14.55 32.54
C GLU A 523 -23.37 -16.05 32.74
N VAL A 524 -24.23 -16.62 33.55
CA VAL A 524 -24.26 -18.06 33.90
C VAL A 524 -24.98 -18.86 32.81
#